data_ed79ddc86caaa370c7dc19a767c85056
#
_entry.id   ed79ddc86caaa370c7dc19a767c85056
#
_cell.length_a   1.000
_cell.length_b   1.000
_cell.length_c   1.000
_cell.angle_alpha   90.00
_cell.angle_beta   90.00
_cell.angle_gamma   90.00
#
_symmetry.space_group_name_H-M   'P 1'
#
loop_
_entity.id
_entity.type
_entity.pdbx_description
1 polymer ?
#
loop_
_entity_poly.entity_id
_entity_poly.type
_entity_poly.pdbx_seq_one_letter_code
_entity_poly.pdbx_strand_id
1 'polypeptide(L)'
;MKLYLITGSSGLVGTNLLRQLDQENDVKIVALINRTPLHYKSDKIEEVKCNILDSKTIDDTFSKYNYDEKICIHCAGVITIKSKNSSNVSDVNINGTKNIIDACKKYNYKLIYVSSVDAMEKPPLGQIIIEPTEFNTENLKGAYSKTKAVATSLVLDSNNNGLQASVVLPSAIIGPYDYNKGHFTNLIEMYVNNKLPAIVKGGYDFVDVRDVVDGIINISKKNKYGECYLLTNKYYTVKELINTLSKVTNKKKINFTVPTCIIKLLAPMFEWFGNIRKSSLLFTPYSIYVINTNANFSHNKATKDLDYNPRSLEITLKDTYEWICDK
;
A
#
# COMPACT_ATOMS: atom_id res chain seq x y z
N MET A 1 26.84 -9.32 1.29
CA MET A 1 25.44 -9.82 1.54
C MET A 1 24.62 -8.70 2.18
N LYS A 2 23.42 -8.40 1.64
CA LYS A 2 22.50 -7.38 2.19
C LYS A 2 21.46 -8.02 3.11
N LEU A 3 21.10 -7.35 4.18
CA LEU A 3 19.98 -7.73 5.03
C LEU A 3 18.76 -6.86 4.71
N TYR A 4 17.65 -7.51 4.41
CA TYR A 4 16.33 -6.87 4.33
C TYR A 4 15.47 -7.30 5.51
N LEU A 5 15.10 -6.33 6.36
CA LEU A 5 14.16 -6.52 7.45
C LEU A 5 12.83 -5.90 7.06
N ILE A 6 11.77 -6.70 6.98
CA ILE A 6 10.48 -6.26 6.41
C ILE A 6 9.41 -6.33 7.48
N THR A 7 8.78 -5.20 7.78
CA THR A 7 7.57 -5.17 8.63
C THR A 7 6.32 -5.30 7.75
N GLY A 8 5.24 -5.85 8.29
CA GLY A 8 4.02 -6.06 7.50
C GLY A 8 4.17 -7.14 6.42
N SER A 9 5.06 -8.10 6.64
CA SER A 9 5.45 -9.16 5.70
C SER A 9 4.28 -10.04 5.25
N SER A 10 3.22 -10.16 6.05
CA SER A 10 2.01 -10.94 5.70
C SER A 10 1.00 -10.16 4.86
N GLY A 11 1.23 -8.85 4.60
CA GLY A 11 0.38 -8.00 3.76
C GLY A 11 0.66 -8.18 2.28
N LEU A 12 -0.15 -7.54 1.40
CA LEU A 12 0.00 -7.62 -0.06
C LEU A 12 1.40 -7.20 -0.52
N VAL A 13 1.87 -6.01 -0.12
CA VAL A 13 3.21 -5.51 -0.49
C VAL A 13 4.29 -6.36 0.14
N GLY A 14 4.19 -6.68 1.44
CA GLY A 14 5.17 -7.50 2.15
C GLY A 14 5.34 -8.90 1.54
N THR A 15 4.23 -9.58 1.22
CA THR A 15 4.28 -10.91 0.58
C THR A 15 4.97 -10.86 -0.79
N ASN A 16 4.68 -9.84 -1.60
CA ASN A 16 5.32 -9.68 -2.90
C ASN A 16 6.80 -9.29 -2.78
N LEU A 17 7.18 -8.48 -1.77
CA LEU A 17 8.59 -8.22 -1.44
C LEU A 17 9.34 -9.49 -1.08
N LEU A 18 8.78 -10.35 -0.23
CA LEU A 18 9.40 -11.63 0.12
C LEU A 18 9.65 -12.49 -1.12
N ARG A 19 8.63 -12.63 -1.99
CA ARG A 19 8.72 -13.42 -3.22
C ARG A 19 9.79 -12.90 -4.18
N GLN A 20 9.90 -11.59 -4.32
CA GLN A 20 10.85 -11.01 -5.27
C GLN A 20 12.28 -10.99 -4.72
N LEU A 21 12.47 -10.63 -3.46
CA LEU A 21 13.79 -10.65 -2.82
C LEU A 21 14.34 -12.07 -2.69
N ASP A 22 13.49 -13.08 -2.58
CA ASP A 22 13.90 -14.49 -2.57
C ASP A 22 14.60 -14.93 -3.86
N GLN A 23 14.32 -14.27 -4.99
CA GLN A 23 14.99 -14.49 -6.27
C GLN A 23 16.37 -13.78 -6.38
N GLU A 24 16.67 -12.85 -5.47
CA GLU A 24 17.94 -12.14 -5.46
C GLU A 24 19.05 -13.01 -4.86
N ASN A 25 20.28 -12.85 -5.38
CA ASN A 25 21.46 -13.46 -4.79
C ASN A 25 21.99 -12.57 -3.65
N ASP A 26 22.77 -13.16 -2.74
CA ASP A 26 23.47 -12.45 -1.66
C ASP A 26 22.56 -11.58 -0.75
N VAL A 27 21.34 -12.05 -0.52
CA VAL A 27 20.38 -11.42 0.40
C VAL A 27 20.03 -12.34 1.56
N LYS A 28 19.87 -11.77 2.75
CA LYS A 28 19.17 -12.35 3.90
C LYS A 28 17.87 -11.58 4.12
N ILE A 29 16.76 -12.29 4.29
CA ILE A 29 15.46 -11.70 4.49
C ILE A 29 14.96 -12.03 5.89
N VAL A 30 14.59 -11.01 6.66
CA VAL A 30 13.95 -11.13 7.97
C VAL A 30 12.54 -10.58 7.87
N ALA A 31 11.56 -11.47 7.95
CA ALA A 31 10.15 -11.14 7.82
C ALA A 31 9.53 -10.96 9.19
N LEU A 32 9.20 -9.70 9.55
CA LEU A 32 8.53 -9.42 10.82
C LEU A 32 7.03 -9.63 10.71
N ILE A 33 6.51 -10.48 11.57
CA ILE A 33 5.09 -10.78 11.71
C ILE A 33 4.59 -10.40 13.11
N ASN A 34 3.33 -10.01 13.21
CA ASN A 34 2.67 -9.78 14.50
C ASN A 34 1.66 -10.91 14.80
N ARG A 35 0.52 -10.92 14.08
CA ARG A 35 -0.59 -11.86 14.33
C ARG A 35 -0.81 -12.82 13.18
N THR A 36 -0.59 -12.39 11.95
CA THR A 36 -0.83 -13.15 10.73
C THR A 36 0.46 -13.85 10.31
N PRO A 37 0.47 -15.18 10.13
CA PRO A 37 1.65 -15.90 9.64
C PRO A 37 1.97 -15.54 8.19
N LEU A 38 3.17 -15.92 7.74
CA LEU A 38 3.56 -15.78 6.35
C LEU A 38 2.82 -16.79 5.47
N HIS A 39 2.41 -16.33 4.30
CA HIS A 39 1.86 -17.16 3.23
C HIS A 39 2.92 -17.62 2.22
N TYR A 40 4.10 -17.00 2.24
CA TYR A 40 5.25 -17.37 1.43
C TYR A 40 6.46 -17.64 2.32
N LYS A 41 7.12 -18.78 2.11
CA LYS A 41 8.28 -19.23 2.89
C LYS A 41 9.36 -19.75 1.95
N SER A 42 10.62 -19.54 2.32
CA SER A 42 11.79 -20.14 1.70
C SER A 42 12.94 -20.21 2.71
N ASP A 43 14.02 -20.91 2.37
CA ASP A 43 15.20 -21.04 3.23
C ASP A 43 15.96 -19.72 3.45
N LYS A 44 15.77 -18.74 2.57
CA LYS A 44 16.36 -17.38 2.72
C LYS A 44 15.58 -16.51 3.70
N ILE A 45 14.34 -16.87 4.06
CA ILE A 45 13.42 -16.04 4.85
C ILE A 45 13.39 -16.53 6.29
N GLU A 46 13.82 -15.68 7.21
CA GLU A 46 13.67 -15.88 8.65
C GLU A 46 12.38 -15.18 9.12
N GLU A 47 11.44 -15.95 9.66
CA GLU A 47 10.22 -15.41 10.26
C GLU A 47 10.48 -15.03 11.72
N VAL A 48 10.23 -13.76 12.07
CA VAL A 48 10.43 -13.25 13.42
C VAL A 48 9.14 -12.60 13.92
N LYS A 49 8.69 -13.00 15.12
CA LYS A 49 7.53 -12.39 15.76
C LYS A 49 7.96 -11.05 16.40
N CYS A 50 7.40 -9.95 15.90
CA CYS A 50 7.69 -8.60 16.37
C CYS A 50 6.44 -7.73 16.29
N ASN A 51 6.10 -7.08 17.40
CA ASN A 51 5.06 -6.06 17.45
C ASN A 51 5.70 -4.68 17.38
N ILE A 52 5.43 -3.91 16.34
CA ILE A 52 6.00 -2.56 16.15
C ILE A 52 5.59 -1.53 17.22
N LEU A 53 4.65 -1.87 18.10
CA LEU A 53 4.27 -1.06 19.27
C LEU A 53 5.04 -1.45 20.55
N ASP A 54 5.82 -2.52 20.50
CA ASP A 54 6.61 -3.01 21.64
C ASP A 54 8.09 -2.77 21.39
N SER A 55 8.63 -1.74 22.05
CA SER A 55 10.03 -1.32 21.90
C SER A 55 11.02 -2.44 22.27
N LYS A 56 10.67 -3.32 23.21
CA LYS A 56 11.55 -4.43 23.60
C LYS A 56 11.67 -5.44 22.47
N THR A 57 10.56 -5.89 21.87
CA THR A 57 10.62 -6.85 20.75
C THR A 57 11.30 -6.27 19.51
N ILE A 58 11.21 -4.95 19.32
CA ILE A 58 11.94 -4.23 18.25
C ILE A 58 13.43 -4.23 18.55
N ASP A 59 13.85 -3.84 19.76
CA ASP A 59 15.25 -3.81 20.16
C ASP A 59 15.91 -5.20 20.07
N ASP A 60 15.25 -6.24 20.59
CA ASP A 60 15.71 -7.62 20.51
C ASP A 60 15.87 -8.10 19.05
N THR A 61 15.02 -7.59 18.15
CA THR A 61 15.06 -7.97 16.73
C THR A 61 16.15 -7.22 15.97
N PHE A 62 16.18 -5.88 16.08
CA PHE A 62 17.10 -5.06 15.30
C PHE A 62 18.56 -5.19 15.72
N SER A 63 18.83 -5.48 17.02
CA SER A 63 20.17 -5.70 17.56
C SER A 63 20.80 -7.02 17.13
N LYS A 64 19.98 -8.00 16.72
CA LYS A 64 20.42 -9.37 16.44
C LYS A 64 21.35 -9.50 15.23
N TYR A 65 21.20 -8.62 14.23
CA TYR A 65 21.82 -8.79 12.93
C TYR A 65 23.01 -7.84 12.73
N ASN A 66 24.16 -8.43 12.38
CA ASN A 66 25.38 -7.71 12.06
C ASN A 66 25.74 -7.93 10.57
N TYR A 67 25.32 -7.00 9.70
CA TYR A 67 25.56 -6.98 8.27
C TYR A 67 26.05 -5.60 7.85
N ASP A 68 26.91 -5.52 6.84
CA ASP A 68 27.48 -4.26 6.33
C ASP A 68 26.38 -3.34 5.77
N GLU A 69 25.38 -3.92 5.10
CA GLU A 69 24.23 -3.19 4.58
C GLU A 69 22.94 -3.78 5.14
N LYS A 70 22.25 -2.96 5.93
CA LYS A 70 20.98 -3.30 6.59
C LYS A 70 19.88 -2.35 6.15
N ILE A 71 18.79 -2.88 5.62
CA ILE A 71 17.68 -2.11 5.07
C ILE A 71 16.40 -2.57 5.75
N CYS A 72 15.70 -1.66 6.38
CA CYS A 72 14.35 -1.87 6.89
C CYS A 72 13.32 -1.38 5.86
N ILE A 73 12.44 -2.27 5.39
CA ILE A 73 11.29 -1.91 4.56
C ILE A 73 10.06 -1.94 5.46
N HIS A 74 9.52 -0.76 5.75
CA HIS A 74 8.40 -0.61 6.67
C HIS A 74 7.07 -0.56 5.91
N CYS A 75 6.42 -1.74 5.78
CA CYS A 75 5.11 -1.89 5.13
C CYS A 75 3.97 -2.03 6.14
N ALA A 76 4.27 -2.22 7.43
CA ALA A 76 3.23 -2.36 8.44
C ALA A 76 2.39 -1.09 8.57
N GLY A 77 1.08 -1.26 8.58
CA GLY A 77 0.13 -0.16 8.76
C GLY A 77 -1.30 -0.68 8.76
N VAL A 78 -2.19 0.07 9.38
CA VAL A 78 -3.63 -0.21 9.41
C VAL A 78 -4.32 0.67 8.38
N ILE A 79 -4.93 0.03 7.38
CA ILE A 79 -5.77 0.69 6.38
C ILE A 79 -7.21 0.67 6.88
N THR A 80 -7.87 1.83 6.90
CA THR A 80 -9.29 1.92 7.22
C THR A 80 -9.99 2.87 6.28
N ILE A 81 -11.13 2.43 5.76
CA ILE A 81 -12.06 3.27 4.99
C ILE A 81 -13.25 3.72 5.86
N LYS A 82 -13.22 3.44 7.17
CA LYS A 82 -14.25 3.89 8.11
C LYS A 82 -14.08 5.37 8.42
N SER A 83 -15.22 6.04 8.60
CA SER A 83 -15.26 7.49 8.87
C SER A 83 -14.77 7.84 10.28
N LYS A 84 -14.88 6.92 11.25
CA LYS A 84 -14.47 7.15 12.65
C LYS A 84 -13.04 6.67 12.92
N ASN A 85 -12.28 7.50 13.62
CA ASN A 85 -10.96 7.14 14.17
C ASN A 85 -11.10 5.99 15.16
N SER A 86 -10.24 4.97 15.02
CA SER A 86 -9.91 4.07 16.12
C SER A 86 -8.50 4.43 16.61
N SER A 87 -8.27 4.42 17.92
CA SER A 87 -6.94 4.63 18.51
C SER A 87 -5.88 3.72 17.88
N ASN A 88 -6.26 2.50 17.55
CA ASN A 88 -5.39 1.53 16.89
C ASN A 88 -4.79 2.01 15.55
N VAL A 89 -5.50 2.84 14.77
CA VAL A 89 -4.96 3.37 13.48
C VAL A 89 -3.83 4.36 13.75
N SER A 90 -4.02 5.27 14.70
CA SER A 90 -3.00 6.25 15.08
C SER A 90 -1.80 5.55 15.74
N ASP A 91 -2.05 4.63 16.67
CA ASP A 91 -0.98 3.93 17.38
C ASP A 91 -0.08 3.17 16.39
N VAL A 92 -0.66 2.34 15.51
CA VAL A 92 0.14 1.55 14.58
C VAL A 92 0.82 2.44 13.53
N ASN A 93 0.09 3.37 12.91
CA ASN A 93 0.62 4.12 11.78
C ASN A 93 1.60 5.24 12.21
N ILE A 94 1.45 5.83 13.40
CA ILE A 94 2.31 6.91 13.87
C ILE A 94 3.32 6.37 14.88
N ASN A 95 2.86 5.82 16.03
CA ASN A 95 3.76 5.40 17.08
C ASN A 95 4.61 4.18 16.66
N GLY A 96 3.99 3.23 15.92
CA GLY A 96 4.72 2.10 15.32
C GLY A 96 5.81 2.56 14.36
N THR A 97 5.52 3.54 13.47
CA THR A 97 6.52 4.10 12.56
C THR A 97 7.63 4.84 13.31
N LYS A 98 7.30 5.56 14.39
CA LYS A 98 8.28 6.22 15.25
C LYS A 98 9.26 5.23 15.86
N ASN A 99 8.75 4.13 16.43
CA ASN A 99 9.56 3.08 16.99
C ASN A 99 10.51 2.45 15.95
N ILE A 100 10.06 2.28 14.70
CA ILE A 100 10.90 1.78 13.61
C ILE A 100 11.98 2.80 13.22
N ILE A 101 11.66 4.09 13.15
CA ILE A 101 12.64 5.16 12.90
C ILE A 101 13.75 5.12 13.98
N ASP A 102 13.37 5.04 15.25
CA ASP A 102 14.28 5.03 16.39
C ASP A 102 15.20 3.79 16.36
N ALA A 103 14.63 2.63 16.05
CA ALA A 103 15.40 1.39 15.89
C ALA A 103 16.37 1.45 14.69
N CYS A 104 15.92 1.98 13.54
CA CYS A 104 16.79 2.15 12.37
C CYS A 104 17.99 3.05 12.69
N LYS A 105 17.78 4.15 13.39
CA LYS A 105 18.85 5.05 13.86
C LYS A 105 19.81 4.31 14.80
N LYS A 106 19.26 3.68 15.84
CA LYS A 106 20.04 3.02 16.90
C LYS A 106 20.92 1.89 16.36
N TYR A 107 20.40 1.12 15.40
CA TYR A 107 21.08 -0.08 14.89
C TYR A 107 21.63 0.09 13.45
N ASN A 108 21.69 1.32 12.95
CA ASN A 108 22.25 1.68 11.64
C ASN A 108 21.62 0.91 10.47
N TYR A 109 20.27 0.95 10.38
CA TYR A 109 19.52 0.51 9.21
C TYR A 109 19.16 1.70 8.34
N LYS A 110 19.21 1.53 7.01
CA LYS A 110 18.53 2.42 6.07
C LYS A 110 17.03 2.11 6.10
N LEU A 111 16.17 3.10 5.88
CA LEU A 111 14.73 2.95 5.97
C LEU A 111 14.03 3.23 4.64
N ILE A 112 13.16 2.34 4.19
CA ILE A 112 12.20 2.60 3.11
C ILE A 112 10.80 2.44 3.68
N TYR A 113 10.05 3.54 3.71
CA TYR A 113 8.71 3.57 4.27
C TYR A 113 7.64 3.52 3.18
N VAL A 114 6.71 2.57 3.29
CA VAL A 114 5.56 2.47 2.39
C VAL A 114 4.41 3.31 2.96
N SER A 115 4.25 4.51 2.41
CA SER A 115 3.16 5.42 2.71
C SER A 115 1.96 5.20 1.77
N SER A 116 1.35 6.25 1.25
CA SER A 116 0.24 6.23 0.29
C SER A 116 0.09 7.60 -0.35
N VAL A 117 -0.41 7.67 -1.58
CA VAL A 117 -0.85 8.93 -2.19
C VAL A 117 -1.99 9.61 -1.41
N ASP A 118 -2.66 8.89 -0.51
CA ASP A 118 -3.68 9.47 0.37
C ASP A 118 -3.09 10.31 1.51
N ALA A 119 -1.77 10.24 1.75
CA ALA A 119 -1.05 11.12 2.66
C ALA A 119 -0.89 12.57 2.13
N MET A 120 -1.24 12.81 0.88
CA MET A 120 -1.05 14.09 0.18
C MET A 120 -2.36 14.83 0.01
N GLU A 121 -2.31 16.15 0.08
CA GLU A 121 -3.39 17.00 -0.42
C GLU A 121 -3.46 16.88 -1.94
N LYS A 122 -4.68 16.78 -2.46
CA LYS A 122 -4.92 16.62 -3.90
C LYS A 122 -5.44 17.93 -4.48
N PRO A 123 -4.77 18.50 -5.49
CA PRO A 123 -5.23 19.71 -6.17
C PRO A 123 -6.56 19.44 -6.92
N PRO A 124 -7.25 20.48 -7.41
CA PRO A 124 -8.46 20.33 -8.21
C PRO A 124 -8.29 19.36 -9.39
N LEU A 125 -9.41 18.81 -9.85
CA LEU A 125 -9.44 17.91 -11.01
C LEU A 125 -8.77 18.53 -12.24
N GLY A 126 -8.02 17.71 -12.99
CA GLY A 126 -7.33 18.11 -14.22
C GLY A 126 -5.88 18.57 -14.02
N GLN A 127 -5.45 18.85 -12.80
CA GLN A 127 -4.05 19.15 -12.50
C GLN A 127 -3.25 17.86 -12.31
N ILE A 128 -1.98 17.88 -12.74
CA ILE A 128 -1.04 16.78 -12.50
C ILE A 128 -0.54 16.87 -11.06
N ILE A 129 -0.49 15.73 -10.38
CA ILE A 129 -0.01 15.61 -9.01
C ILE A 129 1.42 15.06 -9.06
N ILE A 130 2.34 15.78 -8.45
CA ILE A 130 3.75 15.38 -8.26
C ILE A 130 4.03 15.22 -6.77
N GLU A 131 5.23 14.73 -6.43
CA GLU A 131 5.66 14.59 -5.04
C GLU A 131 5.64 15.94 -4.33
N PRO A 132 4.96 16.05 -3.17
CA PRO A 132 4.94 17.29 -2.40
C PRO A 132 6.23 17.45 -1.58
N THR A 133 6.55 18.68 -1.24
CA THR A 133 7.65 19.01 -0.31
C THR A 133 7.24 18.87 1.16
N GLU A 134 5.93 18.97 1.45
CA GLU A 134 5.36 18.93 2.80
C GLU A 134 4.10 18.06 2.84
N PHE A 135 3.85 17.45 4.00
CA PHE A 135 2.70 16.58 4.26
C PHE A 135 1.82 17.18 5.36
N ASN A 136 0.94 18.10 4.99
CA ASN A 136 0.01 18.75 5.90
C ASN A 136 -1.24 17.90 6.13
N THR A 137 -1.82 17.97 7.33
CA THR A 137 -2.99 17.16 7.71
C THR A 137 -4.30 17.93 7.72
N GLU A 138 -4.26 19.23 7.59
CA GLU A 138 -5.43 20.13 7.81
C GLU A 138 -6.58 19.82 6.85
N ASN A 139 -6.28 19.72 5.57
CA ASN A 139 -7.25 19.49 4.50
C ASN A 139 -7.49 17.99 4.19
N LEU A 140 -6.76 17.09 4.86
CA LEU A 140 -6.94 15.65 4.64
C LEU A 140 -8.20 15.11 5.31
N LYS A 141 -8.91 14.25 4.61
CA LYS A 141 -10.10 13.56 5.12
C LYS A 141 -9.78 12.12 5.50
N GLY A 142 -10.32 11.70 6.65
CA GLY A 142 -10.14 10.34 7.16
C GLY A 142 -8.88 10.14 8.01
N ALA A 143 -8.98 9.22 8.96
CA ALA A 143 -7.91 8.91 9.90
C ALA A 143 -6.69 8.33 9.20
N TYR A 144 -6.92 7.46 8.23
CA TYR A 144 -5.85 6.82 7.47
C TYR A 144 -4.95 7.85 6.80
N SER A 145 -5.53 8.77 6.02
CA SER A 145 -4.78 9.81 5.31
C SER A 145 -3.98 10.68 6.27
N LYS A 146 -4.60 11.15 7.37
CA LYS A 146 -3.94 11.98 8.37
C LYS A 146 -2.78 11.27 9.06
N THR A 147 -2.97 10.00 9.46
CA THR A 147 -1.91 9.23 10.11
C THR A 147 -0.76 8.90 9.17
N LYS A 148 -1.06 8.63 7.88
CA LYS A 148 -0.02 8.42 6.86
C LYS A 148 0.77 9.70 6.58
N ALA A 149 0.13 10.88 6.53
CA ALA A 149 0.81 12.17 6.35
C ALA A 149 1.78 12.44 7.51
N VAL A 150 1.31 12.30 8.76
CA VAL A 150 2.18 12.47 9.96
C VAL A 150 3.36 11.52 9.91
N ALA A 151 3.13 10.23 9.65
CA ALA A 151 4.20 9.24 9.59
C ALA A 151 5.19 9.51 8.45
N THR A 152 4.71 10.00 7.31
CA THR A 152 5.56 10.40 6.17
C THR A 152 6.48 11.55 6.53
N SER A 153 5.95 12.61 7.16
CA SER A 153 6.77 13.74 7.66
C SER A 153 7.84 13.24 8.63
N LEU A 154 7.47 12.41 9.63
CA LEU A 154 8.43 11.86 10.59
C LEU A 154 9.58 11.10 9.93
N VAL A 155 9.28 10.30 8.89
CA VAL A 155 10.30 9.55 8.15
C VAL A 155 11.21 10.49 7.37
N LEU A 156 10.67 11.47 6.63
CA LEU A 156 11.46 12.42 5.85
C LEU A 156 12.32 13.32 6.75
N ASP A 157 11.74 13.83 7.84
CA ASP A 157 12.43 14.66 8.84
C ASP A 157 13.58 13.91 9.52
N SER A 158 13.49 12.57 9.61
CA SER A 158 14.55 11.76 10.20
C SER A 158 15.89 11.82 9.44
N ASN A 159 15.86 12.20 8.15
CA ASN A 159 17.08 12.42 7.35
C ASN A 159 17.91 13.59 7.91
N ASN A 160 17.27 14.64 8.45
CA ASN A 160 17.95 15.78 9.08
C ASN A 160 18.74 15.36 10.33
N ASN A 161 18.43 14.19 10.87
CA ASN A 161 19.06 13.61 12.06
C ASN A 161 19.89 12.34 11.73
N GLY A 162 20.39 12.25 10.50
CA GLY A 162 21.36 11.24 10.04
C GLY A 162 20.81 9.88 9.63
N LEU A 163 19.47 9.67 9.64
CA LEU A 163 18.91 8.45 9.06
C LEU A 163 18.84 8.54 7.54
N GLN A 164 19.31 7.54 6.83
CA GLN A 164 19.08 7.42 5.40
C GLN A 164 17.69 6.80 5.17
N ALA A 165 16.68 7.63 4.93
CA ALA A 165 15.29 7.19 4.79
C ALA A 165 14.66 7.72 3.51
N SER A 166 13.86 6.89 2.82
CA SER A 166 13.03 7.31 1.70
C SER A 166 11.60 6.82 1.87
N VAL A 167 10.68 7.51 1.21
CA VAL A 167 9.26 7.22 1.25
C VAL A 167 8.76 6.86 -0.14
N VAL A 168 7.93 5.84 -0.24
CA VAL A 168 7.16 5.56 -1.44
C VAL A 168 5.68 5.83 -1.19
N LEU A 169 5.04 6.44 -2.18
CA LEU A 169 3.63 6.82 -2.18
C LEU A 169 2.91 6.03 -3.28
N PRO A 170 2.54 4.78 -3.02
CA PRO A 170 1.76 4.02 -3.99
C PRO A 170 0.32 4.54 -4.07
N SER A 171 -0.28 4.44 -5.26
CA SER A 171 -1.72 4.63 -5.50
C SER A 171 -2.51 3.37 -5.07
N ALA A 172 -3.69 3.14 -5.64
CA ALA A 172 -4.47 1.94 -5.32
C ALA A 172 -3.77 0.67 -5.82
N ILE A 173 -3.23 -0.10 -4.90
CA ILE A 173 -2.46 -1.31 -5.22
C ILE A 173 -3.40 -2.46 -5.55
N ILE A 174 -3.20 -3.07 -6.72
CA ILE A 174 -3.86 -4.31 -7.17
C ILE A 174 -2.77 -5.32 -7.53
N GLY A 175 -3.03 -6.60 -7.40
CA GLY A 175 -2.10 -7.63 -7.85
C GLY A 175 -2.32 -8.99 -7.20
N PRO A 176 -1.56 -10.01 -7.63
CA PRO A 176 -1.63 -11.34 -7.08
C PRO A 176 -1.04 -11.41 -5.66
N TYR A 177 -1.32 -12.52 -4.97
CA TYR A 177 -0.81 -12.86 -3.64
C TYR A 177 -1.35 -12.00 -2.49
N ASP A 178 -2.55 -11.39 -2.65
CA ASP A 178 -3.28 -10.72 -1.57
C ASP A 178 -4.11 -11.74 -0.76
N TYR A 179 -3.44 -12.47 0.12
CA TYR A 179 -4.08 -13.48 0.96
C TYR A 179 -5.02 -12.89 2.01
N ASN A 180 -4.81 -11.62 2.38
CA ASN A 180 -5.66 -10.92 3.34
C ASN A 180 -6.92 -10.33 2.70
N LYS A 181 -7.09 -10.47 1.38
CA LYS A 181 -8.25 -10.03 0.62
C LYS A 181 -8.60 -8.55 0.87
N GLY A 182 -7.73 -7.66 0.45
CA GLY A 182 -7.98 -6.21 0.48
C GLY A 182 -9.20 -5.80 -0.36
N HIS A 183 -9.54 -4.53 -0.33
CA HIS A 183 -10.75 -4.01 -0.97
C HIS A 183 -10.84 -4.32 -2.47
N PHE A 184 -9.72 -4.22 -3.19
CA PHE A 184 -9.70 -4.46 -4.65
C PHE A 184 -9.73 -5.95 -4.98
N THR A 185 -9.05 -6.79 -4.22
CA THR A 185 -9.15 -8.26 -4.35
C THR A 185 -10.58 -8.73 -4.13
N ASN A 186 -11.24 -8.19 -3.09
CA ASN A 186 -12.66 -8.48 -2.84
C ASN A 186 -13.57 -8.00 -3.99
N LEU A 187 -13.31 -6.82 -4.56
CA LEU A 187 -14.06 -6.31 -5.72
C LEU A 187 -13.92 -7.25 -6.91
N ILE A 188 -12.70 -7.70 -7.21
CA ILE A 188 -12.43 -8.64 -8.30
C ILE A 188 -13.12 -10.00 -8.03
N GLU A 189 -12.99 -10.54 -6.82
CA GLU A 189 -13.68 -11.79 -6.43
C GLU A 189 -15.21 -11.67 -6.56
N MET A 190 -15.79 -10.53 -6.13
CA MET A 190 -17.24 -10.29 -6.29
C MET A 190 -17.64 -10.26 -7.76
N TYR A 191 -16.84 -9.62 -8.62
CA TYR A 191 -17.08 -9.60 -10.05
C TYR A 191 -16.99 -11.02 -10.64
N VAL A 192 -15.91 -11.73 -10.35
CA VAL A 192 -15.66 -13.10 -10.82
C VAL A 192 -16.78 -14.05 -10.41
N ASN A 193 -17.32 -13.89 -9.22
CA ASN A 193 -18.40 -14.71 -8.67
C ASN A 193 -19.81 -14.20 -9.03
N ASN A 194 -19.95 -13.24 -9.95
CA ASN A 194 -21.22 -12.61 -10.34
C ASN A 194 -22.02 -12.01 -9.18
N LYS A 195 -21.31 -11.55 -8.13
CA LYS A 195 -21.90 -10.93 -6.93
C LYS A 195 -21.82 -9.40 -6.96
N LEU A 196 -21.23 -8.79 -7.99
CA LEU A 196 -21.16 -7.34 -8.16
C LEU A 196 -22.36 -6.86 -9.00
N PRO A 197 -23.40 -6.25 -8.39
CA PRO A 197 -24.64 -5.95 -9.08
C PRO A 197 -24.54 -4.69 -9.96
N ALA A 198 -23.66 -3.77 -9.62
CA ALA A 198 -23.54 -2.47 -10.24
C ALA A 198 -22.14 -1.88 -10.02
N ILE A 199 -21.79 -0.90 -10.83
CA ILE A 199 -20.58 -0.09 -10.68
C ILE A 199 -20.94 1.33 -10.28
N VAL A 200 -19.96 2.07 -9.75
CA VAL A 200 -20.11 3.48 -9.39
C VAL A 200 -19.40 4.38 -10.37
N LYS A 201 -19.91 5.61 -10.54
CA LYS A 201 -19.22 6.64 -11.31
C LYS A 201 -18.01 7.14 -10.52
N GLY A 202 -16.88 7.31 -11.19
CA GLY A 202 -15.62 7.77 -10.63
C GLY A 202 -14.49 6.85 -11.06
N GLY A 203 -13.30 7.10 -10.55
CA GLY A 203 -12.10 6.34 -10.88
C GLY A 203 -10.96 6.66 -9.94
N TYR A 204 -9.85 5.97 -10.15
CA TYR A 204 -8.63 6.17 -9.39
C TYR A 204 -7.41 5.77 -10.21
N ASP A 205 -6.23 6.04 -9.71
CA ASP A 205 -5.00 5.47 -10.24
C ASP A 205 -4.80 4.07 -9.64
N PHE A 206 -4.54 3.09 -10.49
CA PHE A 206 -4.34 1.69 -10.09
C PHE A 206 -2.96 1.21 -10.52
N VAL A 207 -2.20 0.74 -9.56
CA VAL A 207 -0.83 0.26 -9.74
C VAL A 207 -0.71 -1.22 -9.38
N ASP A 208 0.14 -1.94 -10.12
CA ASP A 208 0.46 -3.33 -9.80
C ASP A 208 1.37 -3.41 -8.57
N VAL A 209 1.08 -4.32 -7.65
CA VAL A 209 1.90 -4.54 -6.46
C VAL A 209 3.35 -4.87 -6.79
N ARG A 210 3.60 -5.58 -7.89
CA ARG A 210 4.95 -5.96 -8.33
C ARG A 210 5.76 -4.74 -8.79
N ASP A 211 5.10 -3.75 -9.41
CA ASP A 211 5.74 -2.48 -9.79
C ASP A 211 6.09 -1.65 -8.56
N VAL A 212 5.20 -1.64 -7.55
CA VAL A 212 5.50 -1.01 -6.25
C VAL A 212 6.72 -1.67 -5.60
N VAL A 213 6.79 -3.00 -5.62
CA VAL A 213 7.92 -3.76 -5.08
C VAL A 213 9.21 -3.49 -5.86
N ASP A 214 9.15 -3.44 -7.20
CA ASP A 214 10.29 -3.06 -8.04
C ASP A 214 10.81 -1.67 -7.66
N GLY A 215 9.93 -0.67 -7.51
CA GLY A 215 10.30 0.67 -7.08
C GLY A 215 10.97 0.68 -5.70
N ILE A 216 10.44 -0.06 -4.73
CA ILE A 216 11.01 -0.17 -3.38
C ILE A 216 12.42 -0.79 -3.43
N ILE A 217 12.60 -1.90 -4.13
CA ILE A 217 13.89 -2.58 -4.25
C ILE A 217 14.90 -1.69 -4.97
N ASN A 218 14.48 -0.96 -6.00
CA ASN A 218 15.35 -0.09 -6.77
C ASN A 218 15.84 1.12 -5.96
N ILE A 219 15.12 1.60 -4.94
CA ILE A 219 15.64 2.59 -3.99
C ILE A 219 16.92 2.06 -3.34
N SER A 220 16.89 0.82 -2.83
CA SER A 220 18.06 0.23 -2.18
C SER A 220 19.20 -0.08 -3.16
N LYS A 221 18.87 -0.60 -4.35
CA LYS A 221 19.86 -0.93 -5.38
C LYS A 221 20.60 0.30 -5.90
N LYS A 222 19.89 1.41 -6.08
CA LYS A 222 20.43 2.68 -6.60
C LYS A 222 20.86 3.66 -5.51
N ASN A 223 20.75 3.27 -4.25
CA ASN A 223 21.07 4.09 -3.08
C ASN A 223 20.35 5.46 -3.08
N LYS A 224 19.07 5.48 -3.44
CA LYS A 224 18.22 6.68 -3.56
C LYS A 224 17.50 6.97 -2.26
N TYR A 225 18.23 7.38 -1.23
CA TYR A 225 17.69 7.77 0.07
C TYR A 225 17.54 9.29 0.20
N GLY A 226 16.74 9.77 1.16
CA GLY A 226 16.41 11.18 1.36
C GLY A 226 15.24 11.67 0.52
N GLU A 227 14.57 10.81 -0.23
CA GLU A 227 13.63 11.16 -1.27
C GLU A 227 12.22 10.61 -1.03
N CYS A 228 11.26 11.21 -1.71
CA CYS A 228 9.87 10.73 -1.79
C CYS A 228 9.55 10.38 -3.26
N TYR A 229 8.88 9.25 -3.50
CA TYR A 229 8.56 8.76 -4.84
C TYR A 229 7.08 8.36 -4.96
N LEU A 230 6.40 8.88 -5.97
CA LEU A 230 5.10 8.39 -6.40
C LEU A 230 5.28 7.08 -7.19
N LEU A 231 4.83 5.98 -6.61
CA LEU A 231 4.76 4.68 -7.29
C LEU A 231 3.33 4.44 -7.77
N THR A 232 2.99 5.09 -8.85
CA THR A 232 1.65 5.16 -9.43
C THR A 232 1.69 4.66 -10.88
N ASN A 233 0.55 4.56 -11.53
CA ASN A 233 0.47 4.15 -12.92
C ASN A 233 -0.37 5.17 -13.70
N LYS A 234 -1.65 4.88 -13.85
CA LYS A 234 -2.57 5.71 -14.63
C LYS A 234 -3.95 5.74 -14.00
N TYR A 235 -4.66 6.84 -14.17
CA TYR A 235 -6.06 6.96 -13.80
C TYR A 235 -6.93 6.08 -14.71
N TYR A 236 -7.80 5.28 -14.09
CA TYR A 236 -8.85 4.51 -14.75
C TYR A 236 -10.18 4.73 -14.05
N THR A 237 -11.24 4.85 -14.80
CA THR A 237 -12.60 4.81 -14.25
C THR A 237 -12.93 3.40 -13.74
N VAL A 238 -13.83 3.30 -12.77
CA VAL A 238 -14.34 1.98 -12.31
C VAL A 238 -14.95 1.20 -13.49
N LYS A 239 -15.56 1.89 -14.45
CA LYS A 239 -16.10 1.27 -15.66
C LYS A 239 -14.99 0.66 -16.54
N GLU A 240 -13.87 1.35 -16.71
CA GLU A 240 -12.71 0.83 -17.47
C GLU A 240 -12.09 -0.37 -16.75
N LEU A 241 -11.94 -0.31 -15.44
CA LEU A 241 -11.47 -1.44 -14.62
C LEU A 241 -12.34 -2.69 -14.86
N ILE A 242 -13.66 -2.56 -14.73
CA ILE A 242 -14.60 -3.69 -14.91
C ILE A 242 -14.66 -4.15 -16.37
N ASN A 243 -14.56 -3.24 -17.33
CA ASN A 243 -14.48 -3.63 -18.76
C ASN A 243 -13.20 -4.42 -19.06
N THR A 244 -12.07 -4.04 -18.48
CA THR A 244 -10.82 -4.80 -18.59
C THR A 244 -10.92 -6.16 -17.92
N LEU A 245 -11.52 -6.24 -16.73
CA LEU A 245 -11.84 -7.53 -16.09
C LEU A 245 -12.73 -8.40 -16.97
N SER A 246 -13.75 -7.83 -17.59
CA SER A 246 -14.63 -8.55 -18.51
C SER A 246 -13.86 -9.18 -19.69
N LYS A 247 -12.88 -8.46 -20.24
CA LYS A 247 -12.03 -8.97 -21.33
C LYS A 247 -11.15 -10.12 -20.87
N VAL A 248 -10.39 -9.94 -19.76
CA VAL A 248 -9.41 -10.94 -19.29
C VAL A 248 -10.06 -12.19 -18.70
N THR A 249 -11.30 -12.09 -18.21
CA THR A 249 -12.03 -13.21 -17.59
C THR A 249 -13.06 -13.86 -18.52
N ASN A 250 -13.32 -13.28 -19.71
CA ASN A 250 -14.43 -13.65 -20.61
C ASN A 250 -15.83 -13.65 -19.95
N LYS A 251 -16.01 -12.85 -18.88
CA LYS A 251 -17.28 -12.72 -18.16
C LYS A 251 -18.09 -11.51 -18.66
N LYS A 252 -19.40 -11.50 -18.34
CA LYS A 252 -20.31 -10.44 -18.79
C LYS A 252 -19.93 -9.07 -18.23
N LYS A 253 -20.02 -8.05 -19.08
CA LYS A 253 -19.86 -6.64 -18.65
C LYS A 253 -20.98 -6.23 -17.71
N ILE A 254 -20.65 -5.39 -16.74
CA ILE A 254 -21.65 -4.72 -15.90
C ILE A 254 -21.95 -3.36 -16.52
N ASN A 255 -23.15 -3.19 -17.04
CA ASN A 255 -23.56 -1.95 -17.73
C ASN A 255 -24.32 -0.99 -16.78
N PHE A 256 -24.80 -1.48 -15.64
CA PHE A 256 -25.54 -0.66 -14.70
C PHE A 256 -24.61 0.14 -13.80
N THR A 257 -24.66 1.47 -13.96
CA THR A 257 -23.86 2.41 -13.15
C THR A 257 -24.80 3.19 -12.23
N VAL A 258 -24.56 3.11 -10.92
CA VAL A 258 -25.31 3.87 -9.94
C VAL A 258 -24.76 5.31 -9.88
N PRO A 259 -25.63 6.33 -10.00
CA PRO A 259 -25.24 7.72 -9.85
C PRO A 259 -24.65 8.01 -8.46
N THR A 260 -23.62 8.84 -8.43
CA THR A 260 -22.89 9.16 -7.18
C THR A 260 -23.82 9.78 -6.11
N CYS A 261 -24.84 10.54 -6.51
CA CYS A 261 -25.80 11.14 -5.57
C CYS A 261 -26.60 10.08 -4.80
N ILE A 262 -27.04 9.01 -5.46
CA ILE A 262 -27.78 7.90 -4.83
C ILE A 262 -26.86 7.18 -3.84
N ILE A 263 -25.61 6.92 -4.25
CA ILE A 263 -24.67 6.21 -3.39
C ILE A 263 -24.27 7.05 -2.18
N LYS A 264 -24.06 8.37 -2.33
CA LYS A 264 -23.81 9.27 -1.20
C LYS A 264 -24.94 9.24 -0.18
N LEU A 265 -26.19 9.14 -0.62
CA LEU A 265 -27.35 9.02 0.26
C LEU A 265 -27.38 7.68 1.00
N LEU A 266 -27.02 6.58 0.33
CA LEU A 266 -27.10 5.23 0.88
C LEU A 266 -25.82 4.79 1.63
N ALA A 267 -24.69 5.44 1.40
CA ALA A 267 -23.38 5.05 1.96
C ALA A 267 -23.37 4.97 3.50
N PRO A 268 -23.98 5.91 4.27
CA PRO A 268 -24.03 5.79 5.72
C PRO A 268 -24.81 4.56 6.19
N MET A 269 -25.85 4.19 5.47
CA MET A 269 -26.65 3.00 5.75
C MET A 269 -25.85 1.72 5.48
N PHE A 270 -25.12 1.66 4.37
CA PHE A 270 -24.21 0.53 4.08
C PHE A 270 -23.09 0.41 5.12
N GLU A 271 -22.50 1.53 5.56
CA GLU A 271 -21.49 1.53 6.62
C GLU A 271 -22.05 0.99 7.94
N TRP A 272 -23.27 1.38 8.31
CA TRP A 272 -23.94 0.89 9.50
C TRP A 272 -24.25 -0.63 9.43
N PHE A 273 -24.84 -1.11 8.33
CA PHE A 273 -25.08 -2.54 8.11
C PHE A 273 -23.79 -3.38 8.05
N GLY A 274 -22.76 -2.89 7.39
CA GLY A 274 -21.47 -3.57 7.31
C GLY A 274 -20.77 -3.69 8.66
N ASN A 275 -20.90 -2.68 9.51
CA ASN A 275 -20.38 -2.72 10.88
C ASN A 275 -21.08 -3.81 11.73
N ILE A 276 -22.39 -3.98 11.56
CA ILE A 276 -23.16 -5.03 12.25
C ILE A 276 -22.77 -6.42 11.75
N ARG A 277 -22.62 -6.61 10.44
CA ARG A 277 -22.33 -7.91 9.83
C ARG A 277 -20.84 -8.25 9.77
N LYS A 278 -19.94 -7.36 10.23
CA LYS A 278 -18.47 -7.50 10.11
C LYS A 278 -18.02 -7.84 8.67
N SER A 279 -18.78 -7.40 7.67
CA SER A 279 -18.48 -7.65 6.26
C SER A 279 -17.55 -6.58 5.70
N SER A 280 -16.76 -6.94 4.68
CA SER A 280 -15.93 -5.98 3.96
C SER A 280 -16.81 -4.99 3.20
N LEU A 281 -16.73 -3.71 3.58
CA LEU A 281 -17.50 -2.62 2.96
C LEU A 281 -16.78 -2.18 1.68
N LEU A 282 -17.46 -2.25 0.53
CA LEU A 282 -16.95 -1.66 -0.71
C LEU A 282 -17.31 -0.16 -0.83
N PHE A 283 -18.44 0.23 -0.27
CA PHE A 283 -19.00 1.58 -0.40
C PHE A 283 -19.16 2.22 0.96
N THR A 284 -18.22 3.10 1.32
CA THR A 284 -18.30 4.00 2.46
C THR A 284 -18.33 5.44 1.97
N PRO A 285 -18.76 6.41 2.78
CA PRO A 285 -18.63 7.82 2.42
C PRO A 285 -17.22 8.21 2.03
N TYR A 286 -16.20 7.64 2.69
CA TYR A 286 -14.80 7.89 2.39
C TYR A 286 -14.38 7.29 1.04
N SER A 287 -14.72 6.02 0.73
CA SER A 287 -14.37 5.42 -0.56
C SER A 287 -15.01 6.17 -1.75
N ILE A 288 -16.25 6.64 -1.57
CA ILE A 288 -16.93 7.46 -2.57
C ILE A 288 -16.26 8.82 -2.73
N TYR A 289 -15.78 9.43 -1.65
CA TYR A 289 -15.00 10.66 -1.71
C TYR A 289 -13.73 10.43 -2.53
N VAL A 290 -12.95 9.39 -2.23
CA VAL A 290 -11.66 9.07 -2.87
C VAL A 290 -11.80 8.90 -4.39
N ILE A 291 -12.76 8.12 -4.87
CA ILE A 291 -12.95 7.88 -6.32
C ILE A 291 -13.46 9.09 -7.10
N ASN A 292 -13.82 10.18 -6.43
CA ASN A 292 -14.24 11.46 -7.02
C ASN A 292 -13.22 12.59 -6.80
N THR A 293 -12.05 12.28 -6.20
CA THR A 293 -10.94 13.24 -6.09
C THR A 293 -10.01 13.14 -7.28
N ASN A 294 -9.11 14.13 -7.39
CA ASN A 294 -8.06 14.07 -8.40
C ASN A 294 -7.11 12.90 -8.12
N ALA A 295 -6.84 12.09 -9.14
CA ALA A 295 -5.90 10.99 -9.09
C ALA A 295 -5.02 10.93 -10.35
N ASN A 296 -4.70 12.10 -10.91
CA ASN A 296 -3.80 12.26 -12.05
C ASN A 296 -2.36 12.41 -11.57
N PHE A 297 -1.79 11.32 -11.04
CA PHE A 297 -0.43 11.31 -10.50
C PHE A 297 0.62 11.16 -11.60
N SER A 298 1.79 11.78 -11.38
CA SER A 298 2.96 11.61 -12.25
C SER A 298 4.01 10.78 -11.54
N HIS A 299 4.40 9.67 -12.14
CA HIS A 299 5.53 8.84 -11.68
C HIS A 299 6.87 9.19 -12.37
N ASN A 300 6.96 10.34 -13.04
CA ASN A 300 8.14 10.73 -13.82
C ASN A 300 9.45 10.71 -13.01
N LYS A 301 9.40 11.12 -11.75
CA LYS A 301 10.56 11.07 -10.85
C LYS A 301 11.01 9.64 -10.59
N ALA A 302 10.07 8.75 -10.27
CA ALA A 302 10.35 7.34 -10.07
C ALA A 302 10.88 6.68 -11.36
N THR A 303 10.32 7.01 -12.53
CA THR A 303 10.82 6.53 -13.83
C THR A 303 12.27 6.94 -14.05
N LYS A 304 12.60 8.21 -13.80
CA LYS A 304 13.95 8.73 -14.00
C LYS A 304 14.98 8.16 -13.02
N ASP A 305 14.61 8.09 -11.75
CA ASP A 305 15.57 7.77 -10.68
C ASP A 305 15.65 6.27 -10.37
N LEU A 306 14.54 5.55 -10.56
CA LEU A 306 14.39 4.15 -10.13
C LEU A 306 14.18 3.18 -11.31
N ASP A 307 14.25 3.63 -12.57
CA ASP A 307 13.87 2.84 -13.76
C ASP A 307 12.43 2.27 -13.65
N TYR A 308 11.56 3.04 -13.00
CA TYR A 308 10.19 2.63 -12.75
C TYR A 308 9.37 2.66 -14.04
N ASN A 309 8.80 1.51 -14.41
CA ASN A 309 7.99 1.35 -15.62
C ASN A 309 6.78 0.45 -15.31
N PRO A 310 5.66 1.02 -14.85
CA PRO A 310 4.52 0.24 -14.40
C PRO A 310 3.84 -0.50 -15.54
N ARG A 311 3.46 -1.76 -15.28
CA ARG A 311 2.76 -2.62 -16.24
C ARG A 311 1.32 -2.17 -16.48
N SER A 312 0.74 -2.62 -17.60
CA SER A 312 -0.63 -2.26 -17.94
C SER A 312 -1.65 -2.86 -16.97
N LEU A 313 -2.78 -2.17 -16.77
CA LEU A 313 -3.90 -2.67 -15.96
C LEU A 313 -4.40 -4.05 -16.44
N GLU A 314 -4.32 -4.33 -17.76
CA GLU A 314 -4.76 -5.61 -18.32
C GLU A 314 -3.89 -6.78 -17.81
N ILE A 315 -2.56 -6.62 -17.79
CA ILE A 315 -1.63 -7.60 -17.24
C ILE A 315 -1.91 -7.80 -15.73
N THR A 316 -2.02 -6.70 -14.99
CA THR A 316 -2.30 -6.75 -13.55
C THR A 316 -3.57 -7.51 -13.24
N LEU A 317 -4.66 -7.22 -13.95
CA LEU A 317 -5.95 -7.86 -13.70
C LEU A 317 -5.99 -9.31 -14.16
N LYS A 318 -5.30 -9.65 -15.27
CA LYS A 318 -5.17 -11.02 -15.74
C LYS A 318 -4.46 -11.88 -14.70
N ASP A 319 -3.26 -11.47 -14.27
CA ASP A 319 -2.46 -12.24 -13.32
C ASP A 319 -3.13 -12.33 -11.94
N THR A 320 -3.84 -11.27 -11.53
CA THR A 320 -4.63 -11.30 -10.28
C THR A 320 -5.79 -12.28 -10.39
N TYR A 321 -6.48 -12.31 -11.52
CA TYR A 321 -7.58 -13.24 -11.77
C TYR A 321 -7.09 -14.69 -11.80
N GLU A 322 -6.01 -14.98 -12.53
CA GLU A 322 -5.40 -16.31 -12.58
C GLU A 322 -5.04 -16.78 -11.17
N TRP A 323 -4.35 -15.95 -10.39
CA TRP A 323 -4.03 -16.26 -9.00
C TRP A 323 -5.28 -16.51 -8.11
N ILE A 324 -6.39 -15.78 -8.34
CA ILE A 324 -7.64 -16.02 -7.60
C ILE A 324 -8.26 -17.37 -7.96
N CYS A 325 -8.13 -17.80 -9.24
CA CYS A 325 -8.67 -19.07 -9.71
C CYS A 325 -7.83 -20.29 -9.29
N ASP A 326 -6.53 -20.11 -9.08
CA ASP A 326 -5.59 -21.18 -8.70
C ASP A 326 -5.61 -21.49 -7.18
N LYS A 327 -6.45 -20.79 -6.41
CA LYS A 327 -6.72 -21.05 -5.00
C LYS A 327 -7.79 -22.12 -4.85
#